data_1f4e3f2108f01c0da7f519b81be61679
#
_entry.id   1f4e3f2108f01c0da7f519b81be61679
#
_cell.length_a   1.000
_cell.length_b   1.000
_cell.length_c   1.000
_cell.angle_alpha   90.00
_cell.angle_beta   90.00
_cell.angle_gamma   90.00
#
_symmetry.space_group_name_H-M   'P 1'
#
loop_
_entity.id
_entity.type
_entity.pdbx_description
1 polymer ?
#
loop_
_entity_poly.entity_id
_entity_poly.type
_entity_poly.pdbx_seq_one_letter_code
_entity_poly.pdbx_strand_id
1 'polypeptide(L)'
;AVKFADLSKNRTSDYIFNWKTMLSFEGATAPYLQYAYSRIQSIFTKANFSNSDSNAIAIVEPQEKALALKLLQLEDVIDAVVSECTPNLLCNYLYELASLYMSFYEACPILKDGIEEQVKQSRLALCAQISNTLKQGLDILGIEVMERM
;
A
#
# COMPACT_ATOMS: atom_id res chain seq x y z
N ALA A 1 7.27 11.33 8.38
CA ALA A 1 7.48 12.10 7.15
C ALA A 1 8.98 12.23 6.83
N VAL A 2 9.78 12.83 7.72
CA VAL A 2 11.23 13.07 7.49
C VAL A 2 11.98 11.77 7.20
N LYS A 3 11.80 10.74 8.02
CA LYS A 3 12.44 9.43 7.82
C LYS A 3 12.16 8.84 6.42
N PHE A 4 10.91 8.93 5.94
CA PHE A 4 10.56 8.46 4.61
C PHE A 4 11.21 9.31 3.51
N ALA A 5 11.20 10.65 3.68
CA ALA A 5 11.82 11.55 2.73
C ALA A 5 13.33 11.26 2.57
N ASP A 6 14.00 10.96 3.66
CA ASP A 6 15.41 10.58 3.71
C ASP A 6 15.65 9.21 3.02
N LEU A 7 14.90 8.18 3.41
CA LEU A 7 15.04 6.83 2.89
C LEU A 7 14.58 6.68 1.43
N SER A 8 13.69 7.54 0.96
CA SER A 8 13.15 7.50 -0.42
C SER A 8 14.12 8.03 -1.48
N LYS A 9 15.23 8.63 -1.07
CA LYS A 9 16.26 9.13 -1.97
C LYS A 9 17.42 8.16 -2.06
N ASN A 10 18.11 8.19 -3.20
CA ASN A 10 19.38 7.50 -3.27
C ASN A 10 20.34 8.13 -2.25
N ARG A 11 20.96 7.31 -1.41
CA ARG A 11 21.86 7.74 -0.32
C ARG A 11 23.04 8.61 -0.76
N THR A 12 23.36 8.59 -2.06
CA THR A 12 24.43 9.41 -2.67
C THR A 12 23.94 10.73 -3.25
N SER A 13 22.63 11.00 -3.17
CA SER A 13 22.00 12.19 -3.76
C SER A 13 21.51 13.13 -2.67
N ASP A 14 21.82 14.42 -2.83
CA ASP A 14 21.24 15.46 -1.99
C ASP A 14 19.76 15.66 -2.30
N TYR A 15 18.99 16.12 -1.31
CA TYR A 15 17.62 16.52 -1.50
C TYR A 15 17.31 17.84 -0.77
N ILE A 16 16.34 18.58 -1.27
CA ILE A 16 15.90 19.82 -0.66
C ILE A 16 14.86 19.51 0.42
N PHE A 17 15.17 19.86 1.67
CA PHE A 17 14.23 19.73 2.77
C PHE A 17 13.08 20.72 2.63
N ASN A 18 11.84 20.24 2.62
CA ASN A 18 10.64 21.07 2.53
C ASN A 18 9.47 20.42 3.28
N TRP A 19 9.05 21.05 4.38
CA TRP A 19 7.94 20.56 5.20
C TRP A 19 6.64 20.37 4.42
N LYS A 20 6.30 21.28 3.54
CA LYS A 20 5.05 21.23 2.79
C LYS A 20 4.98 19.99 1.90
N THR A 21 6.06 19.66 1.21
CA THR A 21 6.11 18.48 0.34
C THR A 21 6.19 17.18 1.13
N MET A 22 6.94 17.14 2.24
CA MET A 22 7.11 15.93 3.07
C MET A 22 5.85 15.55 3.86
N LEU A 23 5.00 16.52 4.19
CA LEU A 23 3.73 16.33 4.91
C LEU A 23 2.53 16.23 3.97
N SER A 24 2.74 16.28 2.66
CA SER A 24 1.67 16.17 1.67
C SER A 24 1.02 14.78 1.71
N PHE A 25 -0.30 14.78 1.50
CA PHE A 25 -1.07 13.55 1.19
C PHE A 25 -1.05 13.20 -0.30
N GLU A 26 -0.19 13.83 -1.07
CA GLU A 26 0.02 13.58 -2.49
C GLU A 26 1.49 13.28 -2.77
N GLY A 27 1.73 12.36 -3.72
CA GLY A 27 3.08 11.94 -4.10
C GLY A 27 3.70 10.92 -3.15
N ALA A 28 4.99 10.64 -3.33
CA ALA A 28 5.74 9.66 -2.55
C ALA A 28 6.09 10.20 -1.16
N THR A 29 5.17 10.09 -0.22
CA THR A 29 5.30 10.59 1.16
C THR A 29 4.81 9.56 2.17
N ALA A 30 5.32 9.60 3.42
CA ALA A 30 4.81 8.74 4.48
C ALA A 30 3.32 9.00 4.78
N PRO A 31 2.82 10.26 4.88
CA PRO A 31 1.40 10.51 5.06
C PRO A 31 0.50 9.89 3.98
N TYR A 32 0.95 9.87 2.72
CA TYR A 32 0.20 9.22 1.64
C TYR A 32 0.07 7.71 1.86
N LEU A 33 1.16 7.04 2.24
CA LEU A 33 1.15 5.59 2.52
C LEU A 33 0.30 5.25 3.75
N GLN A 34 0.42 6.04 4.82
CA GLN A 34 -0.39 5.91 6.04
C GLN A 34 -1.87 6.14 5.74
N TYR A 35 -2.20 7.11 4.89
CA TYR A 35 -3.56 7.36 4.42
C TYR A 35 -4.12 6.17 3.62
N ALA A 36 -3.36 5.60 2.68
CA ALA A 36 -3.77 4.42 1.94
C ALA A 36 -4.07 3.24 2.89
N TYR A 37 -3.20 3.00 3.87
CA TYR A 37 -3.40 1.98 4.91
C TYR A 37 -4.67 2.23 5.73
N SER A 38 -4.84 3.43 6.29
CA SER A 38 -6.00 3.78 7.13
C SER A 38 -7.32 3.67 6.36
N ARG A 39 -7.29 3.95 5.06
CA ARG A 39 -8.46 3.80 4.18
C ARG A 39 -8.87 2.32 4.04
N ILE A 40 -7.91 1.41 3.94
CA ILE A 40 -8.20 -0.04 3.95
C ILE A 40 -8.80 -0.46 5.30
N GLN A 41 -8.24 0.00 6.43
CA GLN A 41 -8.79 -0.31 7.75
C GLN A 41 -10.24 0.19 7.91
N SER A 42 -10.54 1.35 7.34
CA SER A 42 -11.93 1.87 7.33
C SER A 42 -12.90 0.99 6.53
N ILE A 43 -12.42 0.37 5.43
CA ILE A 43 -13.21 -0.59 4.65
C ILE A 43 -13.47 -1.85 5.49
N PHE A 44 -12.47 -2.40 6.16
CA PHE A 44 -12.61 -3.58 7.01
C PHE A 44 -13.60 -3.34 8.16
N THR A 45 -13.51 -2.18 8.80
CA THR A 45 -14.46 -1.80 9.86
C THR A 45 -15.90 -1.75 9.34
N LYS A 46 -16.13 -1.13 8.17
CA LYS A 46 -17.45 -1.03 7.55
C LYS A 46 -17.99 -2.38 7.05
N ALA A 47 -17.10 -3.24 6.57
CA ALA A 47 -17.44 -4.59 6.10
C ALA A 47 -17.61 -5.59 7.25
N ASN A 48 -17.24 -5.23 8.48
CA ASN A 48 -17.06 -6.17 9.59
C ASN A 48 -16.17 -7.37 9.21
N PHE A 49 -15.11 -7.08 8.45
CA PHE A 49 -14.18 -8.08 7.89
C PHE A 49 -13.00 -8.31 8.83
N SER A 50 -12.66 -9.58 9.06
CA SER A 50 -11.48 -9.96 9.82
C SER A 50 -10.38 -10.49 8.89
N ASN A 51 -9.14 -10.09 9.12
CA ASN A 51 -7.97 -10.53 8.36
C ASN A 51 -7.71 -12.06 8.43
N SER A 52 -8.41 -12.76 9.33
CA SER A 52 -8.38 -14.24 9.45
C SER A 52 -9.27 -14.94 8.41
N ASP A 53 -10.12 -14.19 7.71
CA ASP A 53 -11.03 -14.76 6.71
C ASP A 53 -10.24 -15.03 5.42
N SER A 54 -9.68 -16.25 5.33
CA SER A 54 -8.89 -16.70 4.18
C SER A 54 -9.82 -17.03 3.00
N ASN A 55 -10.19 -16.00 2.25
CA ASN A 55 -10.96 -16.17 1.03
C ASN A 55 -10.05 -16.23 -0.20
N ALA A 56 -10.45 -17.04 -1.17
CA ALA A 56 -9.76 -17.11 -2.46
C ALA A 56 -9.88 -15.76 -3.20
N ILE A 57 -8.77 -15.28 -3.74
CA ILE A 57 -8.74 -14.05 -4.55
C ILE A 57 -9.01 -14.45 -6.01
N ALA A 58 -10.12 -13.96 -6.56
CA ALA A 58 -10.46 -14.08 -7.98
C ALA A 58 -10.17 -12.75 -8.67
N ILE A 59 -9.35 -12.77 -9.70
CA ILE A 59 -8.95 -11.59 -10.47
C ILE A 59 -9.87 -11.47 -11.67
N VAL A 60 -10.68 -10.43 -11.72
CA VAL A 60 -11.64 -10.15 -12.80
C VAL A 60 -11.26 -8.89 -13.55
N GLU A 61 -10.96 -7.81 -12.81
CA GLU A 61 -10.71 -6.49 -13.36
C GLU A 61 -9.21 -6.24 -13.61
N PRO A 62 -8.86 -5.41 -14.59
CA PRO A 62 -7.45 -5.05 -14.88
C PRO A 62 -6.73 -4.44 -13.66
N GLN A 63 -7.43 -3.66 -12.83
CA GLN A 63 -6.88 -3.03 -11.63
C GLN A 63 -6.55 -4.07 -10.55
N GLU A 64 -7.38 -5.10 -10.39
CA GLU A 64 -7.11 -6.23 -9.48
C GLU A 64 -5.88 -6.99 -9.94
N LYS A 65 -5.74 -7.22 -11.26
CA LYS A 65 -4.57 -7.86 -11.85
C LYS A 65 -3.29 -7.06 -11.61
N ALA A 66 -3.34 -5.74 -11.82
CA ALA A 66 -2.19 -4.87 -11.59
C ALA A 66 -1.70 -4.93 -10.15
N LEU A 67 -2.64 -4.90 -9.18
CA LEU A 67 -2.32 -5.06 -7.75
C LEU A 67 -1.72 -6.43 -7.42
N ALA A 68 -2.32 -7.51 -7.92
CA ALA A 68 -1.82 -8.85 -7.67
C ALA A 68 -0.40 -9.03 -8.20
N LEU A 69 -0.12 -8.56 -9.42
CA LEU A 69 1.22 -8.57 -10.00
C LEU A 69 2.21 -7.71 -9.19
N LYS A 70 1.76 -6.57 -8.66
CA LYS A 70 2.61 -5.72 -7.83
C LYS A 70 2.95 -6.39 -6.50
N LEU A 71 1.99 -7.05 -5.87
CA LEU A 71 2.22 -7.79 -4.62
C LEU A 71 3.28 -8.89 -4.77
N LEU A 72 3.29 -9.59 -5.89
CA LEU A 72 4.27 -10.65 -6.18
C LEU A 72 5.71 -10.14 -6.34
N GLN A 73 5.92 -8.85 -6.59
CA GLN A 73 7.24 -8.24 -6.74
C GLN A 73 7.93 -7.94 -5.40
N LEU A 74 7.25 -8.10 -4.26
CA LEU A 74 7.81 -7.72 -2.95
C LEU A 74 9.13 -8.45 -2.65
N GLU A 75 9.19 -9.75 -2.91
CA GLU A 75 10.37 -10.58 -2.65
C GLU A 75 11.58 -10.06 -3.44
N ASP A 76 11.42 -9.85 -4.75
CA ASP A 76 12.48 -9.32 -5.61
C ASP A 76 12.97 -7.94 -5.14
N VAL A 77 12.03 -7.09 -4.67
CA VAL A 77 12.37 -5.76 -4.16
C VAL A 77 13.19 -5.86 -2.87
N ILE A 78 12.81 -6.75 -1.95
CA ILE A 78 13.55 -6.95 -0.69
C ILE A 78 14.94 -7.49 -0.99
N ASP A 79 15.09 -8.45 -1.89
CA ASP A 79 16.38 -8.99 -2.30
C ASP A 79 17.28 -7.91 -2.91
N ALA A 80 16.74 -7.04 -3.75
CA ALA A 80 17.47 -5.91 -4.31
C ALA A 80 17.89 -4.90 -3.23
N VAL A 81 16.99 -4.57 -2.28
CA VAL A 81 17.32 -3.68 -1.15
C VAL A 81 18.46 -4.23 -0.31
N VAL A 82 18.44 -5.54 -0.02
CA VAL A 82 19.49 -6.19 0.79
C VAL A 82 20.81 -6.23 0.05
N SER A 83 20.81 -6.62 -1.22
CA SER A 83 22.05 -6.76 -2.01
C SER A 83 22.72 -5.43 -2.33
N GLU A 84 21.93 -4.37 -2.58
CA GLU A 84 22.44 -3.06 -2.98
C GLU A 84 22.50 -2.05 -1.83
N CYS A 85 21.93 -2.37 -0.65
CA CYS A 85 21.76 -1.45 0.47
C CYS A 85 21.01 -0.16 0.04
N THR A 86 19.94 -0.29 -0.74
CA THR A 86 19.17 0.81 -1.34
C THR A 86 17.72 0.85 -0.85
N PRO A 87 17.42 1.37 0.36
CA PRO A 87 16.07 1.41 0.93
C PRO A 87 15.06 2.19 0.09
N ASN A 88 15.53 3.08 -0.78
CA ASN A 88 14.68 3.83 -1.70
C ASN A 88 13.90 2.92 -2.68
N LEU A 89 14.39 1.73 -2.99
CA LEU A 89 13.66 0.76 -3.81
C LEU A 89 12.37 0.30 -3.10
N LEU A 90 12.46 0.04 -1.79
CA LEU A 90 11.28 -0.30 -1.00
C LEU A 90 10.32 0.90 -0.88
N CYS A 91 10.82 2.11 -0.68
CA CYS A 91 9.99 3.31 -0.65
C CYS A 91 9.20 3.50 -1.96
N ASN A 92 9.87 3.33 -3.10
CA ASN A 92 9.23 3.42 -4.42
C ASN A 92 8.19 2.32 -4.63
N TYR A 93 8.52 1.08 -4.27
CA TYR A 93 7.59 -0.05 -4.33
C TYR A 93 6.30 0.22 -3.54
N LEU A 94 6.43 0.68 -2.28
CA LEU A 94 5.28 0.97 -1.42
C LEU A 94 4.42 2.11 -2.00
N TYR A 95 5.05 3.13 -2.56
CA TYR A 95 4.34 4.23 -3.21
C TYR A 95 3.56 3.75 -4.44
N GLU A 96 4.17 2.93 -5.30
CA GLU A 96 3.51 2.36 -6.47
C GLU A 96 2.35 1.44 -6.08
N LEU A 97 2.54 0.60 -5.05
CA LEU A 97 1.49 -0.27 -4.51
C LEU A 97 0.30 0.55 -4.00
N ALA A 98 0.57 1.62 -3.22
CA ALA A 98 -0.47 2.51 -2.71
C ALA A 98 -1.20 3.24 -3.85
N SER A 99 -0.48 3.66 -4.89
CA SER A 99 -1.08 4.33 -6.06
C SER A 99 -1.98 3.40 -6.86
N LEU A 100 -1.55 2.15 -7.06
CA LEU A 100 -2.38 1.11 -7.70
C LEU A 100 -3.61 0.79 -6.85
N TYR A 101 -3.46 0.74 -5.52
CA TYR A 101 -4.60 0.56 -4.63
C TYR A 101 -5.63 1.70 -4.75
N MET A 102 -5.20 2.95 -4.85
CA MET A 102 -6.13 4.07 -5.02
C MET A 102 -6.89 3.97 -6.34
N SER A 103 -6.21 3.61 -7.43
CA SER A 103 -6.86 3.37 -8.73
C SER A 103 -7.86 2.20 -8.70
N PHE A 104 -7.50 1.12 -8.00
CA PHE A 104 -8.40 -0.01 -7.76
C PHE A 104 -9.62 0.41 -6.95
N TYR A 105 -9.41 1.17 -5.87
CA TYR A 105 -10.50 1.62 -4.99
C TYR A 105 -11.53 2.49 -5.72
N GLU A 106 -11.09 3.31 -6.66
CA GLU A 106 -11.96 4.17 -7.49
C GLU A 106 -12.72 3.36 -8.55
N ALA A 107 -12.05 2.41 -9.19
CA ALA A 107 -12.61 1.65 -10.32
C ALA A 107 -13.42 0.43 -9.89
N CYS A 108 -13.08 -0.20 -8.76
CA CYS A 108 -13.63 -1.47 -8.30
C CYS A 108 -14.39 -1.28 -6.98
N PRO A 109 -15.69 -0.99 -7.00
CA PRO A 109 -16.47 -0.84 -5.77
C PRO A 109 -16.41 -2.10 -4.89
N ILE A 110 -16.22 -1.92 -3.56
CA ILE A 110 -16.10 -3.04 -2.62
C ILE A 110 -17.38 -3.21 -1.79
N LEU A 111 -17.94 -2.10 -1.30
CA LEU A 111 -19.07 -2.09 -0.36
C LEU A 111 -20.35 -1.51 -0.98
N LYS A 112 -20.44 -1.42 -2.30
CA LYS A 112 -21.62 -0.90 -2.99
C LYS A 112 -22.72 -1.96 -3.03
N ASP A 113 -23.98 -1.53 -2.89
CA ASP A 113 -25.14 -2.41 -3.01
C ASP A 113 -25.20 -3.05 -4.41
N GLY A 114 -25.58 -4.33 -4.45
CA GLY A 114 -25.70 -5.09 -5.70
C GLY A 114 -24.42 -5.77 -6.18
N ILE A 115 -23.31 -5.66 -5.45
CA ILE A 115 -22.09 -6.44 -5.75
C ILE A 115 -22.31 -7.88 -5.27
N GLU A 116 -21.94 -8.83 -6.11
CA GLU A 116 -21.93 -10.25 -5.77
C GLU A 116 -21.03 -10.52 -4.56
N GLU A 117 -21.51 -11.27 -3.58
CA GLU A 117 -20.78 -11.50 -2.32
C GLU A 117 -19.41 -12.13 -2.55
N GLN A 118 -19.28 -13.02 -3.54
CA GLN A 118 -18.00 -13.63 -3.89
C GLN A 118 -16.97 -12.59 -4.38
N VAL A 119 -17.40 -11.63 -5.21
CA VAL A 119 -16.55 -10.53 -5.70
C VAL A 119 -16.15 -9.62 -4.54
N LYS A 120 -17.09 -9.30 -3.66
CA LYS A 120 -16.82 -8.48 -2.46
C LYS A 120 -15.78 -9.15 -1.56
N GLN A 121 -15.94 -10.44 -1.26
CA GLN A 121 -15.00 -11.20 -0.42
C GLN A 121 -13.61 -11.29 -1.06
N SER A 122 -13.54 -11.51 -2.36
CA SER A 122 -12.29 -11.50 -3.13
C SER A 122 -11.56 -10.15 -3.03
N ARG A 123 -12.29 -9.04 -3.20
CA ARG A 123 -11.73 -7.68 -3.10
C ARG A 123 -11.28 -7.35 -1.69
N LEU A 124 -12.01 -7.78 -0.67
CA LEU A 124 -11.60 -7.63 0.73
C LEU A 124 -10.32 -8.43 1.03
N ALA A 125 -10.22 -9.66 0.52
CA ALA A 125 -9.00 -10.47 0.66
C ALA A 125 -7.80 -9.83 -0.05
N LEU A 126 -7.99 -9.23 -1.23
CA LEU A 126 -6.95 -8.47 -1.93
C LEU A 126 -6.52 -7.23 -1.11
N CYS A 127 -7.47 -6.48 -0.55
CA CYS A 127 -7.20 -5.37 0.35
C CYS A 127 -6.39 -5.82 1.58
N ALA A 128 -6.65 -7.02 2.12
CA ALA A 128 -5.91 -7.56 3.25
C ALA A 128 -4.43 -7.79 2.90
N GLN A 129 -4.14 -8.34 1.73
CA GLN A 129 -2.75 -8.52 1.27
C GLN A 129 -2.04 -7.16 1.09
N ILE A 130 -2.72 -6.17 0.50
CA ILE A 130 -2.17 -4.82 0.34
C ILE A 130 -1.88 -4.18 1.70
N SER A 131 -2.82 -4.26 2.63
CA SER A 131 -2.68 -3.72 3.99
C SER A 131 -1.48 -4.34 4.72
N ASN A 132 -1.36 -5.67 4.67
CA ASN A 132 -0.25 -6.39 5.29
C ASN A 132 1.10 -5.98 4.67
N THR A 133 1.17 -5.89 3.36
CA THR A 133 2.39 -5.47 2.63
C THR A 133 2.78 -4.04 2.96
N LEU A 134 1.83 -3.10 2.96
CA LEU A 134 2.10 -1.71 3.36
C LEU A 134 2.60 -1.62 4.80
N LYS A 135 1.97 -2.34 5.73
CA LYS A 135 2.38 -2.38 7.13
C LYS A 135 3.79 -2.94 7.27
N GLN A 136 4.07 -4.11 6.70
CA GLN A 136 5.39 -4.74 6.77
C GLN A 136 6.47 -3.86 6.15
N GLY A 137 6.22 -3.28 4.98
CA GLY A 137 7.18 -2.40 4.33
C GLY A 137 7.46 -1.12 5.12
N LEU A 138 6.44 -0.52 5.73
CA LEU A 138 6.60 0.64 6.59
C LEU A 138 7.32 0.27 7.90
N ASP A 139 7.03 -0.89 8.49
CA ASP A 139 7.73 -1.41 9.69
C ASP A 139 9.24 -1.61 9.41
N ILE A 140 9.61 -2.16 8.25
CA ILE A 140 11.02 -2.29 7.81
C ILE A 140 11.71 -0.92 7.74
N LEU A 141 10.99 0.10 7.27
CA LEU A 141 11.50 1.48 7.21
C LEU A 141 11.44 2.19 8.60
N GLY A 142 10.94 1.53 9.64
CA GLY A 142 10.76 2.08 10.97
C GLY A 142 9.71 3.20 11.02
N ILE A 143 8.64 3.09 10.22
CA ILE A 143 7.53 4.04 10.13
C ILE A 143 6.26 3.34 10.59
N GLU A 144 5.63 3.88 11.63
CA GLU A 144 4.39 3.35 12.16
C GLU A 144 3.20 3.61 11.22
N VAL A 145 2.26 2.67 11.17
CA VAL A 145 0.98 2.84 10.49
C VAL A 145 -0.07 3.42 11.44
N MET A 146 -1.10 4.03 10.90
CA MET A 146 -2.23 4.57 11.66
C MET A 146 -3.53 3.91 11.20
N GLU A 147 -4.32 3.40 12.13
CA GLU A 147 -5.62 2.80 11.81
C GLU A 147 -6.66 3.86 11.40
N ARG A 148 -6.49 5.10 11.85
CA ARG A 148 -7.36 6.24 11.54
C ARG A 148 -6.53 7.50 11.28
N MET A 149 -6.89 8.21 10.25
CA MET A 149 -6.38 9.54 9.91
C MET A 149 -7.54 10.47 9.62
#